data_729b422f122dc5c4e2a7a4daf354aff7
#
_entry.id   729b422f122dc5c4e2a7a4daf354aff7
#
_cell.length_a   1.000
_cell.length_b   1.000
_cell.length_c   1.000
_cell.angle_alpha   90.00
_cell.angle_beta   90.00
_cell.angle_gamma   90.00
#
_symmetry.space_group_name_H-M   'P 1'
#
loop_
_entity.id
_entity.type
_entity.pdbx_description
1 polymer ?
#
loop_
_entity_poly.entity_id
_entity_poly.type
_entity_poly.pdbx_seq_one_letter_code
_entity_poly.pdbx_strand_id
1 'polypeptide(L)'
;QGAFSIYDREALVEVGGWQDCVGEDIVLTWAMLVRGWRVGHAEDACCFTNVPDNLRQFVKQRQRWSRGMMEAFRQHPRILLAPRMSTLFVWWNVLFPWLDLAYTLCFIPGVILACFGVYWVAGPMTLVLLPMALLMNYVMYRIGVGMFASQNLRVRRNVLGFLVYAFTYSLILQPASVAGYLSELRGTRMTLRSK
;
A
#
# COMPACT_ATOMS: atom_id res chain seq x y z
N GLN A 1 6.56 6.80 -7.25
CA GLN A 1 6.17 7.47 -6.01
C GLN A 1 7.06 7.02 -4.87
N GLY A 2 7.35 7.90 -3.94
CA GLY A 2 8.11 7.58 -2.75
C GLY A 2 9.62 7.79 -2.89
N ALA A 3 10.42 6.76 -2.56
CA ALA A 3 11.86 6.88 -2.34
C ALA A 3 12.67 7.35 -3.56
N PHE A 4 12.18 7.14 -4.78
CA PHE A 4 12.87 7.53 -6.01
C PHE A 4 11.89 8.01 -7.07
N SER A 5 11.90 9.32 -7.34
CA SER A 5 11.03 9.95 -8.33
C SER A 5 11.74 11.13 -8.99
N ILE A 6 11.48 11.33 -10.28
CA ILE A 6 11.94 12.48 -11.05
C ILE A 6 10.71 13.25 -11.50
N TYR A 7 10.76 14.55 -11.35
CA TYR A 7 9.64 15.45 -11.69
C TYR A 7 10.09 16.47 -12.71
N ASP A 8 9.22 16.75 -13.69
CA ASP A 8 9.37 17.89 -14.56
C ASP A 8 9.24 19.19 -13.75
N ARG A 9 10.14 20.14 -14.02
CA ARG A 9 10.17 21.42 -13.27
C ARG A 9 8.93 22.27 -13.50
N GLU A 10 8.42 22.31 -14.73
CA GLU A 10 7.23 23.10 -15.07
C GLU A 10 6.01 22.51 -14.40
N ALA A 11 5.85 21.17 -14.44
CA ALA A 11 4.80 20.46 -13.75
C ALA A 11 4.83 20.72 -12.24
N LEU A 12 6.02 20.71 -11.64
CA LEU A 12 6.21 20.95 -10.21
C LEU A 12 5.83 22.37 -9.82
N VAL A 13 6.23 23.37 -10.61
CA VAL A 13 5.88 24.78 -10.38
C VAL A 13 4.38 25.01 -10.54
N GLU A 14 3.75 24.40 -11.57
CA GLU A 14 2.32 24.56 -11.83
C GLU A 14 1.44 24.02 -10.69
N VAL A 15 1.86 22.93 -10.03
CA VAL A 15 1.12 22.36 -8.89
C VAL A 15 1.46 23.00 -7.55
N GLY A 16 2.41 23.95 -7.51
CA GLY A 16 2.81 24.66 -6.29
C GLY A 16 3.85 23.95 -5.44
N GLY A 17 4.57 22.96 -6.01
CA GLY A 17 5.63 22.23 -5.33
C GLY A 17 5.14 21.15 -4.35
N TRP A 18 6.03 20.74 -3.46
CA TRP A 18 5.70 19.78 -2.40
C TRP A 18 4.85 20.42 -1.32
N GLN A 19 3.77 19.76 -0.96
CA GLN A 19 2.92 20.18 0.13
C GLN A 19 3.41 19.56 1.46
N ASP A 20 3.24 20.31 2.56
CA ASP A 20 3.54 19.78 3.90
C ASP A 20 2.38 18.91 4.39
N CYS A 21 2.43 17.64 3.98
CA CYS A 21 1.40 16.65 4.28
C CYS A 21 2.03 15.26 4.46
N VAL A 22 1.29 14.33 5.04
CA VAL A 22 1.81 12.99 5.37
C VAL A 22 2.07 12.16 4.11
N GLY A 23 1.25 12.34 3.08
CA GLY A 23 1.33 11.65 1.80
C GLY A 23 1.84 12.56 0.68
N GLU A 24 2.92 13.30 0.92
CA GLU A 24 3.47 14.30 -0.01
C GLU A 24 3.67 13.77 -1.42
N ASP A 25 4.10 12.52 -1.56
CA ASP A 25 4.38 11.87 -2.85
C ASP A 25 3.10 11.52 -3.62
N ILE A 26 2.11 10.94 -2.96
CA ILE A 26 0.83 10.59 -3.59
C ILE A 26 0.00 11.85 -3.88
N VAL A 27 -0.03 12.82 -2.97
CA VAL A 27 -0.73 14.09 -3.13
C VAL A 27 -0.16 14.87 -4.31
N LEU A 28 1.17 15.01 -4.39
CA LEU A 28 1.86 15.66 -5.50
C LEU A 28 1.57 14.98 -6.84
N THR A 29 1.65 13.63 -6.86
CA THR A 29 1.36 12.86 -8.07
C THR A 29 -0.07 13.08 -8.55
N TRP A 30 -1.04 13.09 -7.63
CA TRP A 30 -2.44 13.33 -8.00
C TRP A 30 -2.71 14.77 -8.41
N ALA A 31 -2.03 15.74 -7.80
CA ALA A 31 -2.08 17.13 -8.24
C ALA A 31 -1.64 17.27 -9.71
N MET A 32 -0.56 16.61 -10.10
CA MET A 32 -0.09 16.57 -11.49
C MET A 32 -1.08 15.88 -12.43
N LEU A 33 -1.64 14.73 -12.02
CA LEU A 33 -2.65 14.02 -12.82
C LEU A 33 -3.91 14.88 -13.03
N VAL A 34 -4.38 15.60 -12.02
CA VAL A 34 -5.54 16.50 -12.14
C VAL A 34 -5.27 17.63 -13.16
N ARG A 35 -4.03 18.14 -13.20
CA ARG A 35 -3.60 19.18 -14.17
C ARG A 35 -3.35 18.64 -15.56
N GLY A 36 -3.38 17.34 -15.75
CA GLY A 36 -3.23 16.70 -17.06
C GLY A 36 -1.85 16.19 -17.39
N TRP A 37 -0.92 16.32 -16.47
CA TRP A 37 0.42 15.77 -16.63
C TRP A 37 0.39 14.24 -16.66
N ARG A 38 1.35 13.67 -17.39
CA ARG A 38 1.51 12.20 -17.46
C ARG A 38 2.47 11.74 -16.37
N VAL A 39 2.09 10.66 -15.71
CA VAL A 39 2.94 9.98 -14.72
C VAL A 39 3.29 8.61 -15.28
N GLY A 40 4.57 8.32 -15.38
CA GLY A 40 5.10 7.05 -15.86
C GLY A 40 5.76 6.25 -14.74
N HIS A 41 6.06 4.99 -15.02
CA HIS A 41 6.84 4.10 -14.18
C HIS A 41 8.04 3.59 -14.99
N ALA A 42 9.23 3.67 -14.41
CA ALA A 42 10.46 3.12 -15.00
C ALA A 42 10.83 1.85 -14.23
N GLU A 43 10.69 0.69 -14.87
CA GLU A 43 10.97 -0.62 -14.26
C GLU A 43 12.46 -0.81 -13.98
N ASP A 44 13.32 -0.16 -14.78
CA ASP A 44 14.78 -0.27 -14.65
C ASP A 44 15.36 0.64 -13.57
N ALA A 45 14.57 1.54 -13.01
CA ALA A 45 15.01 2.48 -11.99
C ALA A 45 14.97 1.82 -10.60
N CYS A 46 16.14 1.43 -10.10
CA CYS A 46 16.31 0.81 -8.80
C CYS A 46 16.89 1.78 -7.79
N CYS A 47 16.35 1.76 -6.57
CA CYS A 47 16.95 2.46 -5.43
C CYS A 47 17.05 1.54 -4.22
N PHE A 48 18.04 1.80 -3.36
CA PHE A 48 18.19 1.10 -2.09
C PHE A 48 17.70 2.00 -0.96
N THR A 49 16.87 1.46 -0.11
CA THR A 49 16.31 2.18 1.03
C THR A 49 16.31 1.29 2.27
N ASN A 50 16.34 1.91 3.44
CA ASN A 50 16.22 1.19 4.69
C ASN A 50 14.77 0.74 4.88
N VAL A 51 14.61 -0.54 5.23
CA VAL A 51 13.32 -1.11 5.59
C VAL A 51 13.10 -1.06 7.10
N PRO A 52 11.88 -1.12 7.61
CA PRO A 52 11.63 -1.22 9.04
C PRO A 52 12.30 -2.46 9.65
N ASP A 53 13.08 -2.26 10.71
CA ASP A 53 13.80 -3.33 11.40
C ASP A 53 12.93 -4.06 12.43
N ASN A 54 11.82 -3.46 12.83
CA ASN A 54 10.94 -4.02 13.84
C ASN A 54 9.46 -3.75 13.52
N LEU A 55 8.60 -4.55 14.15
CA LEU A 55 7.15 -4.50 13.95
C LEU A 55 6.55 -3.12 14.23
N ARG A 56 7.02 -2.41 15.25
CA ARG A 56 6.51 -1.08 15.60
C ARG A 56 6.78 -0.05 14.50
N GLN A 57 7.97 -0.08 13.91
CA GLN A 57 8.32 0.79 12.78
C GLN A 57 7.49 0.43 11.56
N PHE A 58 7.32 -0.86 11.28
CA PHE A 58 6.49 -1.34 10.18
C PHE A 58 5.04 -0.85 10.31
N VAL A 59 4.40 -1.05 11.47
CA VAL A 59 3.04 -0.59 11.73
C VAL A 59 2.91 0.93 11.56
N LYS A 60 3.85 1.71 12.11
CA LYS A 60 3.87 3.17 11.94
C LYS A 60 4.02 3.59 10.48
N GLN A 61 4.86 2.90 9.72
CA GLN A 61 5.04 3.16 8.29
C GLN A 61 3.73 2.90 7.53
N ARG A 62 3.02 1.78 7.82
CA ARG A 62 1.75 1.44 7.17
C ARG A 62 0.63 2.41 7.53
N GLN A 63 0.54 2.80 8.79
CA GLN A 63 -0.38 3.86 9.23
C GLN A 63 -0.13 5.18 8.49
N ARG A 64 1.14 5.56 8.31
CA ARG A 64 1.49 6.76 7.55
C ARG A 64 1.04 6.67 6.10
N TRP A 65 1.26 5.55 5.43
CA TRP A 65 0.88 5.35 4.04
C TRP A 65 -0.64 5.40 3.84
N SER A 66 -1.39 4.72 4.69
CA SER A 66 -2.86 4.74 4.62
C SER A 66 -3.43 6.12 4.92
N ARG A 67 -2.85 6.88 5.85
CA ARG A 67 -3.21 8.29 6.09
C ARG A 67 -2.95 9.15 4.86
N GLY A 68 -1.76 9.06 4.28
CA GLY A 68 -1.40 9.80 3.07
C GLY A 68 -2.34 9.54 1.91
N MET A 69 -2.81 8.29 1.75
CA MET A 69 -3.81 7.95 0.75
C MET A 69 -5.15 8.65 1.02
N MET A 70 -5.65 8.65 2.25
CA MET A 70 -6.90 9.36 2.62
C MET A 70 -6.77 10.87 2.44
N GLU A 71 -5.60 11.42 2.75
CA GLU A 71 -5.29 12.82 2.54
C GLU A 71 -5.34 13.20 1.05
N ALA A 72 -4.77 12.36 0.18
CA ALA A 72 -4.82 12.55 -1.27
C ALA A 72 -6.26 12.53 -1.81
N PHE A 73 -7.13 11.62 -1.33
CA PHE A 73 -8.55 11.61 -1.68
C PHE A 73 -9.26 12.91 -1.25
N ARG A 74 -8.96 13.40 -0.06
CA ARG A 74 -9.57 14.63 0.46
C ARG A 74 -9.12 15.87 -0.32
N GLN A 75 -7.86 15.94 -0.71
CA GLN A 75 -7.30 17.09 -1.42
C GLN A 75 -7.66 17.09 -2.91
N HIS A 76 -7.77 15.93 -3.54
CA HIS A 76 -7.99 15.78 -4.96
C HIS A 76 -9.22 14.91 -5.33
N PRO A 77 -10.43 15.18 -4.80
CA PRO A 77 -11.60 14.35 -5.07
C PRO A 77 -12.00 14.34 -6.55
N ARG A 78 -11.69 15.41 -7.29
CA ARG A 78 -11.99 15.52 -8.72
C ARG A 78 -11.29 14.49 -9.60
N ILE A 79 -10.20 13.88 -9.12
CA ILE A 79 -9.48 12.83 -9.87
C ILE A 79 -10.38 11.61 -10.13
N LEU A 80 -11.34 11.34 -9.24
CA LEU A 80 -12.29 10.24 -9.38
C LEU A 80 -13.27 10.42 -10.55
N LEU A 81 -13.44 11.64 -11.01
CA LEU A 81 -14.38 11.99 -12.08
C LEU A 81 -13.67 12.19 -13.43
N ALA A 82 -12.36 12.13 -13.47
CA ALA A 82 -11.60 12.34 -14.70
C ALA A 82 -11.75 11.11 -15.64
N PRO A 83 -12.14 11.28 -16.92
CA PRO A 83 -12.31 10.18 -17.86
C PRO A 83 -10.97 9.73 -18.45
N ARG A 84 -10.11 9.14 -17.64
CA ARG A 84 -8.77 8.70 -18.04
C ARG A 84 -8.48 7.29 -17.52
N MET A 85 -7.60 6.56 -18.20
CA MET A 85 -7.14 5.24 -17.73
C MET A 85 -6.49 5.30 -16.34
N SER A 86 -5.76 6.38 -16.02
CA SER A 86 -5.21 6.60 -14.68
C SER A 86 -6.27 6.64 -13.58
N THR A 87 -7.50 7.03 -13.91
CA THR A 87 -8.64 7.06 -12.97
C THR A 87 -9.01 5.65 -12.49
N LEU A 88 -8.83 4.62 -13.31
CA LEU A 88 -9.05 3.22 -12.89
C LEU A 88 -8.12 2.83 -11.75
N PHE A 89 -6.85 3.24 -11.81
CA PHE A 89 -5.90 3.01 -10.70
C PHE A 89 -6.28 3.78 -9.44
N VAL A 90 -6.83 4.98 -9.58
CA VAL A 90 -7.33 5.76 -8.44
C VAL A 90 -8.56 5.09 -7.83
N TRP A 91 -9.51 4.62 -8.64
CA TRP A 91 -10.67 3.84 -8.18
C TRP A 91 -10.24 2.55 -7.47
N TRP A 92 -9.22 1.89 -7.98
CA TRP A 92 -8.64 0.72 -7.31
C TRP A 92 -8.18 1.06 -5.89
N ASN A 93 -7.55 2.23 -5.69
CA ASN A 93 -7.16 2.69 -4.37
C ASN A 93 -8.35 2.99 -3.44
N VAL A 94 -9.53 3.34 -3.96
CA VAL A 94 -10.75 3.52 -3.16
C VAL A 94 -11.22 2.20 -2.53
N LEU A 95 -10.94 1.07 -3.16
CA LEU A 95 -11.32 -0.24 -2.64
C LEU A 95 -10.48 -0.67 -1.42
N PHE A 96 -9.23 -0.22 -1.31
CA PHE A 96 -8.35 -0.64 -0.21
C PHE A 96 -8.91 -0.36 1.19
N PRO A 97 -9.43 0.82 1.54
CA PRO A 97 -10.02 1.06 2.85
C PRO A 97 -11.16 0.08 3.18
N TRP A 98 -12.00 -0.24 2.21
CA TRP A 98 -13.11 -1.19 2.41
C TRP A 98 -12.62 -2.63 2.57
N LEU A 99 -11.64 -3.04 1.76
CA LEU A 99 -11.02 -4.36 1.87
C LEU A 99 -10.29 -4.51 3.21
N ASP A 100 -9.53 -3.50 3.64
CA ASP A 100 -8.83 -3.51 4.91
C ASP A 100 -9.79 -3.56 6.11
N LEU A 101 -10.92 -2.82 6.03
CA LEU A 101 -11.99 -2.88 7.04
C LEU A 101 -12.65 -4.26 7.08
N ALA A 102 -13.06 -4.80 5.93
CA ALA A 102 -13.69 -6.12 5.85
C ALA A 102 -12.74 -7.20 6.37
N TYR A 103 -11.48 -7.14 6.00
CA TYR A 103 -10.48 -8.08 6.47
C TYR A 103 -10.27 -7.97 7.99
N THR A 104 -10.14 -6.75 8.51
CA THR A 104 -9.85 -6.51 9.93
C THR A 104 -11.04 -6.82 10.82
N LEU A 105 -12.26 -6.42 10.41
CA LEU A 105 -13.46 -6.50 11.27
C LEU A 105 -14.30 -7.77 11.05
N CYS A 106 -14.17 -8.40 9.89
CA CYS A 106 -14.93 -9.60 9.56
C CYS A 106 -14.02 -10.83 9.44
N PHE A 107 -13.00 -10.78 8.59
CA PHE A 107 -12.19 -11.96 8.30
C PHE A 107 -11.34 -12.41 9.49
N ILE A 108 -10.59 -11.50 10.14
CA ILE A 108 -9.76 -11.86 11.31
C ILE A 108 -10.63 -12.43 12.45
N PRO A 109 -11.73 -11.77 12.90
CA PRO A 109 -12.63 -12.36 13.88
C PRO A 109 -13.26 -13.66 13.39
N GLY A 110 -13.61 -13.75 12.10
CA GLY A 110 -14.16 -14.96 11.49
C GLY A 110 -13.20 -16.17 11.57
N VAL A 111 -11.91 -15.95 11.34
CA VAL A 111 -10.87 -16.98 11.49
C VAL A 111 -10.73 -17.41 12.94
N ILE A 112 -10.78 -16.46 13.87
CA ILE A 112 -10.76 -16.77 15.33
C ILE A 112 -11.97 -17.61 15.70
N LEU A 113 -13.17 -17.21 15.29
CA LEU A 113 -14.41 -17.97 15.53
C LEU A 113 -14.38 -19.37 14.91
N ALA A 114 -13.76 -19.50 13.73
CA ALA A 114 -13.60 -20.81 13.07
C ALA A 114 -12.76 -21.78 13.91
N CYS A 115 -11.78 -21.29 14.67
CA CYS A 115 -11.03 -22.12 15.62
C CYS A 115 -11.90 -22.67 16.77
N PHE A 116 -13.04 -22.02 17.03
CA PHE A 116 -14.04 -22.49 18.00
C PHE A 116 -15.24 -23.23 17.37
N GLY A 117 -15.11 -23.59 16.07
CA GLY A 117 -16.15 -24.33 15.35
C GLY A 117 -17.29 -23.48 14.77
N VAL A 118 -17.19 -22.15 14.81
CA VAL A 118 -18.18 -21.24 14.24
C VAL A 118 -17.74 -20.76 12.85
N TYR A 119 -18.41 -21.25 11.82
CA TYR A 119 -17.98 -21.10 10.40
C TYR A 119 -18.84 -20.11 9.60
N TRP A 120 -19.28 -19.02 10.17
CA TRP A 120 -20.14 -18.04 9.49
C TRP A 120 -19.39 -17.18 8.46
N VAL A 121 -18.13 -16.83 8.73
CA VAL A 121 -17.31 -15.97 7.87
C VAL A 121 -16.18 -16.76 7.25
N ALA A 122 -15.41 -17.46 8.06
CA ALA A 122 -14.32 -18.32 7.63
C ALA A 122 -14.63 -19.77 7.99
N GLY A 123 -14.42 -20.68 7.07
CA GLY A 123 -14.69 -22.11 7.25
C GLY A 123 -13.68 -22.97 6.51
N PRO A 124 -13.88 -24.30 6.45
CA PRO A 124 -13.00 -25.21 5.76
C PRO A 124 -12.76 -24.83 4.29
N MET A 125 -13.76 -24.23 3.62
CA MET A 125 -13.61 -23.74 2.24
C MET A 125 -12.58 -22.61 2.12
N THR A 126 -12.32 -21.84 3.18
CA THR A 126 -11.26 -20.83 3.19
C THR A 126 -9.87 -21.44 3.00
N LEU A 127 -9.68 -22.71 3.44
CA LEU A 127 -8.43 -23.44 3.26
C LEU A 127 -8.16 -23.77 1.80
N VAL A 128 -9.20 -23.88 0.96
CA VAL A 128 -9.06 -24.12 -0.48
C VAL A 128 -8.43 -22.90 -1.19
N LEU A 129 -8.60 -21.69 -0.64
CA LEU A 129 -8.00 -20.47 -1.17
C LEU A 129 -6.51 -20.33 -0.81
N LEU A 130 -6.04 -21.05 0.22
CA LEU A 130 -4.64 -20.98 0.67
C LEU A 130 -3.62 -21.38 -0.41
N PRO A 131 -3.75 -22.51 -1.12
CA PRO A 131 -2.83 -22.88 -2.19
C PRO A 131 -2.79 -21.81 -3.30
N MET A 132 -3.94 -21.21 -3.63
CA MET A 132 -4.03 -20.15 -4.64
C MET A 132 -3.32 -18.88 -4.18
N ALA A 133 -3.52 -18.48 -2.91
CA ALA A 133 -2.83 -17.33 -2.32
C ALA A 133 -1.31 -17.55 -2.26
N LEU A 134 -0.86 -18.75 -1.87
CA LEU A 134 0.56 -19.10 -1.87
C LEU A 134 1.15 -19.12 -3.28
N LEU A 135 0.42 -19.65 -4.26
CA LEU A 135 0.84 -19.65 -5.66
C LEU A 135 0.99 -18.22 -6.18
N MET A 136 0.01 -17.34 -5.90
CA MET A 136 0.09 -15.92 -6.31
C MET A 136 1.29 -15.22 -5.66
N ASN A 137 1.52 -15.40 -4.36
CA ASN A 137 2.69 -14.87 -3.67
C ASN A 137 4.00 -15.42 -4.27
N TYR A 138 4.03 -16.70 -4.63
CA TYR A 138 5.19 -17.31 -5.27
C TYR A 138 5.44 -16.74 -6.67
N VAL A 139 4.40 -16.56 -7.48
CA VAL A 139 4.51 -15.94 -8.81
C VAL A 139 5.06 -14.51 -8.69
N MET A 140 4.53 -13.70 -7.76
CA MET A 140 5.03 -12.36 -7.51
C MET A 140 6.49 -12.36 -7.04
N TYR A 141 6.87 -13.30 -6.17
CA TYR A 141 8.25 -13.50 -5.78
C TYR A 141 9.14 -13.83 -6.98
N ARG A 142 8.71 -14.72 -7.87
CA ARG A 142 9.49 -15.12 -9.07
C ARG A 142 9.66 -13.95 -10.05
N ILE A 143 8.62 -13.15 -10.26
CA ILE A 143 8.69 -11.93 -11.08
C ILE A 143 9.70 -10.95 -10.46
N GLY A 144 9.62 -10.69 -9.16
CA GLY A 144 10.55 -9.81 -8.46
C GLY A 144 12.01 -10.31 -8.56
N VAL A 145 12.25 -11.61 -8.38
CA VAL A 145 13.60 -12.18 -8.56
C VAL A 145 14.10 -11.99 -9.98
N GLY A 146 13.23 -12.14 -11.00
CA GLY A 146 13.57 -11.90 -12.40
C GLY A 146 13.97 -10.43 -12.66
N MET A 147 13.20 -9.49 -12.13
CA MET A 147 13.50 -8.05 -12.23
C MET A 147 14.84 -7.69 -11.58
N PHE A 148 15.13 -8.21 -10.38
CA PHE A 148 16.43 -7.98 -9.74
C PHE A 148 17.58 -8.64 -10.48
N ALA A 149 17.37 -9.82 -11.06
CA ALA A 149 18.39 -10.51 -11.86
C ALA A 149 18.76 -9.73 -13.14
N SER A 150 17.80 -9.07 -13.79
CA SER A 150 18.07 -8.21 -14.96
C SER A 150 18.96 -7.01 -14.62
N GLN A 151 18.96 -6.58 -13.36
CA GLN A 151 19.81 -5.52 -12.81
C GLN A 151 21.12 -6.03 -12.17
N ASN A 152 21.49 -7.30 -12.41
CA ASN A 152 22.62 -7.98 -11.76
C ASN A 152 22.57 -8.02 -10.24
N LEU A 153 21.37 -7.90 -9.66
CA LEU A 153 21.15 -7.99 -8.22
C LEU A 153 20.71 -9.41 -7.84
N ARG A 154 21.29 -9.93 -6.75
CA ARG A 154 20.96 -11.27 -6.24
C ARG A 154 20.01 -11.18 -5.06
N VAL A 155 18.87 -11.86 -5.17
CA VAL A 155 17.92 -12.01 -4.06
C VAL A 155 18.33 -13.23 -3.23
N ARG A 156 18.52 -13.05 -1.93
CA ARG A 156 18.78 -14.16 -1.01
C ARG A 156 17.54 -15.05 -0.88
N ARG A 157 17.69 -16.34 -1.09
CA ARG A 157 16.62 -17.31 -0.86
C ARG A 157 16.35 -17.46 0.63
N ASN A 158 15.14 -17.15 1.06
CA ASN A 158 14.68 -17.33 2.43
C ASN A 158 13.25 -17.90 2.42
N VAL A 159 13.16 -19.23 2.35
CA VAL A 159 11.86 -19.94 2.27
C VAL A 159 11.05 -19.73 3.54
N LEU A 160 11.68 -19.82 4.71
CA LEU A 160 10.98 -19.61 5.99
C LEU A 160 10.44 -18.18 6.09
N GLY A 161 11.25 -17.18 5.74
CA GLY A 161 10.82 -15.79 5.71
C GLY A 161 9.68 -15.56 4.71
N PHE A 162 9.70 -16.22 3.56
CA PHE A 162 8.60 -16.17 2.58
C PHE A 162 7.30 -16.73 3.17
N LEU A 163 7.34 -17.90 3.83
CA LEU A 163 6.15 -18.49 4.45
C LEU A 163 5.61 -17.60 5.57
N VAL A 164 6.47 -17.14 6.47
CA VAL A 164 6.06 -16.20 7.54
C VAL A 164 5.41 -14.96 6.94
N TYR A 165 6.02 -14.36 5.91
CA TYR A 165 5.45 -13.22 5.21
C TYR A 165 4.06 -13.54 4.62
N ALA A 166 3.93 -14.64 3.89
CA ALA A 166 2.69 -15.01 3.21
C ALA A 166 1.50 -15.19 4.18
N PHE A 167 1.75 -15.68 5.40
CA PHE A 167 0.71 -15.91 6.40
C PHE A 167 0.45 -14.73 7.33
N THR A 168 1.50 -13.96 7.67
CA THR A 168 1.38 -12.94 8.75
C THR A 168 1.29 -11.53 8.25
N TYR A 169 1.77 -11.25 7.04
CA TYR A 169 1.86 -9.88 6.51
C TYR A 169 0.50 -9.17 6.51
N SER A 170 -0.53 -9.81 5.96
CA SER A 170 -1.87 -9.24 5.90
C SER A 170 -2.53 -9.08 7.27
N LEU A 171 -2.26 -10.01 8.20
CA LEU A 171 -2.80 -9.93 9.57
C LEU A 171 -2.30 -8.68 10.32
N ILE A 172 -1.17 -8.13 9.93
CA ILE A 172 -0.58 -6.93 10.54
C ILE A 172 -0.88 -5.69 9.70
N LEU A 173 -0.78 -5.83 8.37
CA LEU A 173 -0.95 -4.74 7.43
C LEU A 173 -2.34 -4.11 7.52
N GLN A 174 -3.40 -4.92 7.38
CA GLN A 174 -4.76 -4.38 7.31
C GLN A 174 -5.18 -3.68 8.60
N PRO A 175 -5.01 -4.24 9.81
CA PRO A 175 -5.30 -3.49 11.04
C PRO A 175 -4.48 -2.21 11.19
N ALA A 176 -3.21 -2.21 10.76
CA ALA A 176 -2.38 -1.02 10.76
C ALA A 176 -2.91 0.06 9.80
N SER A 177 -3.36 -0.34 8.61
CA SER A 177 -3.97 0.55 7.62
C SER A 177 -5.28 1.16 8.15
N VAL A 178 -6.15 0.32 8.73
CA VAL A 178 -7.41 0.78 9.34
C VAL A 178 -7.16 1.80 10.45
N ALA A 179 -6.17 1.54 11.32
CA ALA A 179 -5.78 2.50 12.35
C ALA A 179 -5.28 3.83 11.75
N GLY A 180 -4.61 3.80 10.60
CA GLY A 180 -4.21 4.98 9.84
C GLY A 180 -5.42 5.76 9.31
N TYR A 181 -6.37 5.10 8.67
CA TYR A 181 -7.62 5.72 8.19
C TYR A 181 -8.38 6.41 9.31
N LEU A 182 -8.58 5.71 10.43
CA LEU A 182 -9.26 6.28 11.59
C LEU A 182 -8.53 7.48 12.20
N SER A 183 -7.20 7.43 12.22
CA SER A 183 -6.37 8.55 12.71
C SER A 183 -6.53 9.79 11.83
N GLU A 184 -6.61 9.61 10.51
CA GLU A 184 -6.83 10.72 9.59
C GLU A 184 -8.25 11.30 9.71
N LEU A 185 -9.27 10.45 9.80
CA LEU A 185 -10.66 10.88 9.99
C LEU A 185 -10.86 11.65 11.31
N ARG A 186 -10.11 11.29 12.36
CA ARG A 186 -10.15 11.98 13.66
C ARG A 186 -9.34 13.28 13.68
N GLY A 187 -8.67 13.65 12.58
CA GLY A 187 -7.86 14.85 12.50
C GLY A 187 -6.64 14.88 13.43
N THR A 188 -6.19 13.70 13.88
CA THR A 188 -5.03 13.62 14.78
C THR A 188 -3.76 14.03 14.03
N ARG A 189 -3.26 15.24 14.25
CA ARG A 189 -1.99 15.69 13.66
C ARG A 189 -0.84 14.82 14.15
N MET A 190 -0.28 13.98 13.29
CA MET A 190 1.07 13.47 13.54
C MET A 190 2.04 14.61 13.22
N THR A 191 2.67 15.15 14.25
CA THR A 191 3.87 15.98 14.03
C THR A 191 4.92 15.09 13.38
N LEU A 192 5.31 15.44 12.15
CA LEU A 192 6.48 14.90 11.46
C LEU A 192 7.75 15.40 12.19
N ARG A 193 7.96 14.94 13.42
CA ARG A 193 9.25 15.03 14.08
C ARG A 193 10.05 13.79 13.72
N SER A 194 10.61 13.78 12.52
CA SER A 194 11.77 12.97 12.24
C SER A 194 13.00 13.78 12.64
N LYS A 195 13.69 13.33 13.64
CA LYS A 195 15.12 13.49 13.73
C LYS A 195 15.74 12.15 13.39
#